data_fb0e9098f9f91d623fa9dcdd1679e17e
#
_entry.id   fb0e9098f9f91d623fa9dcdd1679e17e
#
_cell.length_a   1.000
_cell.length_b   1.000
_cell.length_c   1.000
_cell.angle_alpha   90.00
_cell.angle_beta   90.00
_cell.angle_gamma   90.00
#
_symmetry.space_group_name_H-M   'P 1'
#
loop_
_entity.id
_entity.type
_entity.pdbx_description
1 polymer ?
#
loop_
_entity_poly.entity_id
_entity_poly.type
_entity_poly.pdbx_seq_one_letter_code
_entity_poly.pdbx_strand_id
1 'polypeptide(L)'
;MPTPPRISAIDAYRGFVMFLMMAEVLHLGRMAKTFPDNPVWQFLGHHQSHVEWRGCTLHDLIQPSFSFLVGVAVPFSIASRTAKGQSFGRMTLHAVLRAVVLVLLGVVLRSVGKKQTNWTFEDTLSQIGLGYVFLFLLGFAKPVWRYVAFVAILVGYWALFAAWPAPGPDFDWKAVGVSEKFAEHPTGFAAHWDKNSNPAYAFEQWLYRYLPRANQHNSGGYATLNFIPTLATMILGLIAGTWLRSGPKVWSLVGGFVLVGGVLLAAGYGLDYLGVCPSVKRIWTPSWVLFSGGWCFLLLALFLATTDAINRPGWSYPLRVIGANSIVAYCLAEIPHVRDLIVGTDPPGFFRTHFGPSVFQLLGKEYEPFVSGVVLLTVWWLILWWMYRNRVFVRI
;
A
#
# COMPACT_ATOMS: atom_id res chain seq x y z
N MET A 1 -25.58 -5.90 22.81
CA MET A 1 -24.21 -5.57 23.26
C MET A 1 -23.85 -4.22 22.66
N PRO A 2 -23.32 -3.27 23.44
CA PRO A 2 -22.86 -2.00 22.89
C PRO A 2 -21.80 -2.24 21.82
N THR A 3 -21.88 -1.51 20.71
CA THR A 3 -20.83 -1.53 19.68
C THR A 3 -19.51 -1.16 20.35
N PRO A 4 -18.42 -1.95 20.16
CA PRO A 4 -17.13 -1.61 20.73
C PRO A 4 -16.72 -0.20 20.29
N PRO A 5 -16.10 0.59 21.18
CA PRO A 5 -15.68 1.94 20.85
C PRO A 5 -14.77 1.94 19.62
N ARG A 6 -15.00 2.90 18.74
CA ARG A 6 -14.21 3.04 17.49
C ARG A 6 -12.78 3.42 17.87
N ILE A 7 -11.79 2.61 17.47
CA ILE A 7 -10.38 2.87 17.74
C ILE A 7 -9.89 3.95 16.79
N SER A 8 -9.63 5.14 17.32
CA SER A 8 -9.23 6.32 16.54
C SER A 8 -7.90 6.12 15.82
N ALA A 9 -6.98 5.35 16.40
CA ALA A 9 -5.69 5.01 15.82
C ALA A 9 -5.79 4.36 14.44
N ILE A 10 -6.75 3.43 14.24
CA ILE A 10 -6.91 2.72 12.96
C ILE A 10 -7.33 3.71 11.86
N ASP A 11 -8.27 4.60 12.14
CA ASP A 11 -8.73 5.59 11.17
C ASP A 11 -7.65 6.65 10.90
N ALA A 12 -6.89 7.06 11.93
CA ALA A 12 -5.79 8.00 11.80
C ALA A 12 -4.63 7.40 10.98
N TYR A 13 -4.25 6.16 11.27
CA TYR A 13 -3.20 5.47 10.52
C TYR A 13 -3.61 5.26 9.05
N ARG A 14 -4.84 4.83 8.79
CA ARG A 14 -5.37 4.71 7.42
C ARG A 14 -5.33 6.05 6.69
N GLY A 15 -5.73 7.12 7.38
CA GLY A 15 -5.68 8.47 6.84
C GLY A 15 -4.27 8.96 6.56
N PHE A 16 -3.30 8.61 7.41
CA PHE A 16 -1.88 8.91 7.18
C PHE A 16 -1.35 8.23 5.91
N VAL A 17 -1.65 6.94 5.74
CA VAL A 17 -1.24 6.20 4.55
C VAL A 17 -1.84 6.80 3.28
N MET A 18 -3.13 7.16 3.31
CA MET A 18 -3.78 7.82 2.17
C MET A 18 -3.25 9.24 1.96
N PHE A 19 -2.91 9.96 3.01
CA PHE A 19 -2.27 11.27 2.90
C PHE A 19 -0.92 11.19 2.18
N LEU A 20 -0.07 10.21 2.52
CA LEU A 20 1.20 10.00 1.82
C LEU A 20 1.01 9.79 0.31
N MET A 21 0.00 9.02 -0.07
CA MET A 21 -0.34 8.80 -1.46
C MET A 21 -0.88 10.06 -2.14
N MET A 22 -1.83 10.75 -1.52
CA MET A 22 -2.36 12.01 -2.03
C MET A 22 -1.27 13.09 -2.15
N ALA A 23 -0.27 13.07 -1.26
CA ALA A 23 0.84 14.03 -1.23
C ALA A 23 1.79 13.94 -2.43
N GLU A 24 1.66 12.93 -3.32
CA GLU A 24 2.41 12.88 -4.58
C GLU A 24 2.24 14.14 -5.42
N VAL A 25 1.07 14.79 -5.35
CA VAL A 25 0.80 16.06 -6.07
C VAL A 25 1.65 17.22 -5.59
N LEU A 26 2.35 17.11 -4.46
CA LEU A 26 3.30 18.12 -3.97
C LEU A 26 4.60 18.16 -4.79
N HIS A 27 4.84 17.15 -5.64
CA HIS A 27 6.01 17.07 -6.52
C HIS A 27 7.35 17.24 -5.78
N LEU A 28 7.50 16.68 -4.56
CA LEU A 28 8.69 16.87 -3.72
C LEU A 28 9.98 16.38 -4.40
N GLY A 29 9.90 15.31 -5.22
CA GLY A 29 11.04 14.86 -6.03
C GLY A 29 11.48 15.91 -7.08
N ARG A 30 10.54 16.73 -7.61
CA ARG A 30 10.88 17.87 -8.49
C ARG A 30 11.52 18.99 -7.69
N MET A 31 11.03 19.28 -6.49
CA MET A 31 11.63 20.28 -5.59
C MET A 31 13.07 19.89 -5.22
N ALA A 32 13.33 18.61 -4.91
CA ALA A 32 14.69 18.12 -4.66
C ALA A 32 15.64 18.35 -5.84
N LYS A 33 15.17 18.13 -7.07
CA LYS A 33 15.98 18.40 -8.29
C LYS A 33 16.21 19.89 -8.51
N THR A 34 15.23 20.75 -8.17
CA THR A 34 15.34 22.21 -8.33
C THR A 34 16.27 22.81 -7.28
N PHE A 35 16.33 22.23 -6.09
CA PHE A 35 17.15 22.69 -4.98
C PHE A 35 18.11 21.58 -4.49
N PRO A 36 19.15 21.25 -5.29
CA PRO A 36 20.03 20.09 -5.02
C PRO A 36 20.81 20.21 -3.71
N ASP A 37 21.13 21.45 -3.29
CA ASP A 37 21.90 21.72 -2.08
C ASP A 37 21.05 21.88 -0.81
N ASN A 38 19.72 21.79 -0.94
CA ASN A 38 18.82 21.94 0.21
C ASN A 38 18.48 20.56 0.83
N PRO A 39 18.98 20.27 2.06
CA PRO A 39 18.82 18.94 2.69
C PRO A 39 17.35 18.59 2.98
N VAL A 40 16.50 19.60 3.21
CA VAL A 40 15.07 19.35 3.48
C VAL A 40 14.38 18.84 2.21
N TRP A 41 14.59 19.48 1.07
CA TRP A 41 14.01 19.03 -0.19
C TRP A 41 14.59 17.69 -0.63
N GLN A 42 15.88 17.43 -0.40
CA GLN A 42 16.50 16.12 -0.68
C GLN A 42 15.87 15.03 0.17
N PHE A 43 15.70 15.25 1.48
CA PHE A 43 15.05 14.31 2.39
C PHE A 43 13.60 14.04 1.98
N LEU A 44 12.80 15.10 1.77
CA LEU A 44 11.40 14.98 1.39
C LEU A 44 11.23 14.29 0.02
N GLY A 45 12.03 14.67 -0.97
CA GLY A 45 12.01 14.08 -2.30
C GLY A 45 12.40 12.61 -2.30
N HIS A 46 13.43 12.23 -1.52
CA HIS A 46 13.81 10.84 -1.33
C HIS A 46 12.66 10.01 -0.76
N HIS A 47 12.01 10.50 0.32
CA HIS A 47 10.92 9.80 0.98
C HIS A 47 9.58 9.82 0.22
N GLN A 48 9.45 10.61 -0.85
CA GLN A 48 8.31 10.59 -1.78
C GLN A 48 8.59 9.75 -3.04
N SER A 49 9.77 9.15 -3.17
CA SER A 49 10.13 8.30 -4.30
C SER A 49 10.14 6.82 -3.90
N HIS A 50 10.03 5.95 -4.88
CA HIS A 50 10.28 4.52 -4.70
C HIS A 50 11.77 4.22 -4.89
N VAL A 51 12.30 3.29 -4.09
CA VAL A 51 13.60 2.68 -4.39
C VAL A 51 13.54 1.90 -5.70
N GLU A 52 14.65 1.84 -6.41
CA GLU A 52 14.67 1.17 -7.70
C GLU A 52 14.50 -0.35 -7.55
N TRP A 53 15.17 -1.01 -6.61
CA TRP A 53 15.04 -2.43 -6.33
C TRP A 53 15.11 -2.76 -4.84
N ARG A 54 16.28 -2.68 -4.20
CA ARG A 54 16.50 -2.98 -2.77
C ARG A 54 16.33 -1.74 -1.90
N GLY A 55 15.80 -1.92 -0.72
CA GLY A 55 15.67 -0.85 0.29
C GLY A 55 14.24 -0.43 0.56
N CYS A 56 14.08 0.74 1.20
CA CYS A 56 12.79 1.25 1.64
C CYS A 56 12.82 2.77 1.80
N THR A 57 11.83 3.44 1.25
CA THR A 57 11.48 4.82 1.59
C THR A 57 10.14 4.85 2.33
N LEU A 58 9.75 6.01 2.85
CA LEU A 58 8.43 6.17 3.47
C LEU A 58 7.30 5.88 2.47
N HIS A 59 7.50 6.25 1.20
CA HIS A 59 6.53 6.00 0.12
C HIS A 59 6.33 4.51 -0.16
N ASP A 60 7.38 3.70 0.02
CA ASP A 60 7.30 2.24 -0.15
C ASP A 60 6.44 1.56 0.92
N LEU A 61 6.20 2.20 2.07
CA LEU A 61 5.37 1.67 3.15
C LEU A 61 3.86 1.89 2.94
N ILE A 62 3.44 2.64 1.92
CA ILE A 62 2.01 2.91 1.65
C ILE A 62 1.25 1.61 1.42
N GLN A 63 1.66 0.81 0.45
CA GLN A 63 0.96 -0.42 0.08
C GLN A 63 0.99 -1.50 1.19
N PRO A 64 2.13 -1.79 1.87
CA PRO A 64 2.14 -2.70 3.02
C PRO A 64 1.23 -2.25 4.15
N SER A 65 1.25 -0.95 4.49
CA SER A 65 0.40 -0.39 5.54
C SER A 65 -1.08 -0.53 5.21
N PHE A 66 -1.45 -0.27 3.95
CA PHE A 66 -2.84 -0.43 3.50
C PHE A 66 -3.30 -1.89 3.58
N SER A 67 -2.48 -2.82 3.10
CA SER A 67 -2.72 -4.26 3.18
C SER A 67 -2.81 -4.74 4.63
N PHE A 68 -1.89 -4.30 5.50
CA PHE A 68 -1.91 -4.59 6.93
C PHE A 68 -3.19 -4.09 7.60
N LEU A 69 -3.62 -2.86 7.32
CA LEU A 69 -4.84 -2.28 7.89
C LEU A 69 -6.12 -2.98 7.41
N VAL A 70 -6.13 -3.55 6.20
CA VAL A 70 -7.21 -4.43 5.76
C VAL A 70 -7.28 -5.66 6.68
N GLY A 71 -6.15 -6.27 7.00
CA GLY A 71 -6.06 -7.36 7.96
C GLY A 71 -6.56 -6.97 9.35
N VAL A 72 -6.12 -5.82 9.87
CA VAL A 72 -6.56 -5.28 11.17
C VAL A 72 -8.09 -5.14 11.24
N ALA A 73 -8.74 -4.77 10.14
CA ALA A 73 -10.18 -4.55 10.11
C ALA A 73 -11.02 -5.85 10.13
N VAL A 74 -10.47 -6.99 9.69
CA VAL A 74 -11.23 -8.26 9.54
C VAL A 74 -11.86 -8.74 10.85
N PRO A 75 -11.17 -8.81 12.01
CA PRO A 75 -11.77 -9.28 13.25
C PRO A 75 -12.95 -8.42 13.72
N PHE A 76 -12.89 -7.12 13.47
CA PHE A 76 -13.97 -6.18 13.81
C PHE A 76 -15.17 -6.36 12.87
N SER A 77 -14.91 -6.56 11.57
CA SER A 77 -15.95 -6.80 10.57
C SER A 77 -16.70 -8.11 10.86
N ILE A 78 -15.97 -9.20 11.12
CA ILE A 78 -16.55 -10.51 11.47
C ILE A 78 -17.42 -10.35 12.73
N ALA A 79 -16.89 -9.78 13.81
CA ALA A 79 -17.61 -9.61 15.06
C ALA A 79 -18.90 -8.79 14.90
N SER A 80 -18.83 -7.67 14.18
CA SER A 80 -19.99 -6.81 13.93
C SER A 80 -21.10 -7.53 13.14
N ARG A 81 -20.72 -8.36 12.16
CA ARG A 81 -21.67 -9.14 11.34
C ARG A 81 -22.26 -10.31 12.10
N THR A 82 -21.44 -11.01 12.88
CA THR A 82 -21.90 -12.10 13.76
C THR A 82 -22.91 -11.56 14.81
N ALA A 83 -22.62 -10.39 15.41
CA ALA A 83 -23.55 -9.75 16.35
C ALA A 83 -24.90 -9.35 15.70
N LYS A 84 -24.92 -9.14 14.37
CA LYS A 84 -26.14 -8.91 13.59
C LYS A 84 -26.84 -10.20 13.11
N GLY A 85 -26.37 -11.37 13.57
CA GLY A 85 -26.96 -12.66 13.20
C GLY A 85 -26.69 -13.11 11.77
N GLN A 86 -25.70 -12.54 11.07
CA GLN A 86 -25.37 -12.97 9.71
C GLN A 86 -24.76 -14.38 9.73
N SER A 87 -25.24 -15.25 8.82
CA SER A 87 -24.68 -16.59 8.65
C SER A 87 -23.29 -16.55 8.01
N PHE A 88 -22.47 -17.58 8.26
CA PHE A 88 -21.15 -17.74 7.65
C PHE A 88 -21.20 -17.64 6.11
N GLY A 89 -22.15 -18.34 5.47
CA GLY A 89 -22.30 -18.30 4.01
C GLY A 89 -22.57 -16.90 3.48
N ARG A 90 -23.42 -16.09 4.15
CA ARG A 90 -23.69 -14.70 3.76
C ARG A 90 -22.46 -13.82 3.94
N MET A 91 -21.70 -14.03 5.00
CA MET A 91 -20.44 -13.30 5.23
C MET A 91 -19.37 -13.67 4.20
N THR A 92 -19.29 -14.95 3.81
CA THR A 92 -18.36 -15.45 2.78
C THR A 92 -18.71 -14.88 1.41
N LEU A 93 -19.99 -14.91 1.03
CA LEU A 93 -20.45 -14.30 -0.23
C LEU A 93 -20.07 -12.81 -0.30
N HIS A 94 -20.27 -12.07 0.79
CA HIS A 94 -19.87 -10.67 0.85
C HIS A 94 -18.35 -10.51 0.73
N ALA A 95 -17.55 -11.40 1.32
CA ALA A 95 -16.09 -11.38 1.18
C ALA A 95 -15.65 -11.63 -0.27
N VAL A 96 -16.29 -12.59 -0.96
CA VAL A 96 -16.06 -12.86 -2.38
C VAL A 96 -16.44 -11.66 -3.24
N LEU A 97 -17.64 -11.10 -3.04
CA LEU A 97 -18.07 -9.92 -3.80
C LEU A 97 -17.13 -8.74 -3.59
N ARG A 98 -16.69 -8.49 -2.36
CA ARG A 98 -15.69 -7.47 -2.06
C ARG A 98 -14.37 -7.72 -2.79
N ALA A 99 -13.87 -8.97 -2.79
CA ALA A 99 -12.66 -9.36 -3.49
C ALA A 99 -12.77 -9.07 -4.99
N VAL A 100 -13.87 -9.49 -5.62
CA VAL A 100 -14.15 -9.25 -7.06
C VAL A 100 -14.22 -7.75 -7.35
N VAL A 101 -14.95 -6.98 -6.55
CA VAL A 101 -15.06 -5.52 -6.75
C VAL A 101 -13.70 -4.83 -6.63
N LEU A 102 -12.85 -5.23 -5.68
CA LEU A 102 -11.51 -4.67 -5.52
C LEU A 102 -10.63 -4.97 -6.74
N VAL A 103 -10.63 -6.22 -7.22
CA VAL A 103 -9.87 -6.61 -8.42
C VAL A 103 -10.36 -5.86 -9.65
N LEU A 104 -11.67 -5.81 -9.88
CA LEU A 104 -12.25 -5.12 -11.02
C LEU A 104 -11.99 -3.60 -10.95
N LEU A 105 -12.07 -3.00 -9.77
CA LEU A 105 -11.73 -1.59 -9.59
C LEU A 105 -10.26 -1.33 -9.92
N GLY A 106 -9.33 -2.18 -9.49
CA GLY A 106 -7.91 -2.09 -9.86
C GLY A 106 -7.72 -2.14 -11.38
N VAL A 107 -8.35 -3.12 -12.06
CA VAL A 107 -8.29 -3.24 -13.53
C VAL A 107 -8.88 -1.99 -14.22
N VAL A 108 -10.03 -1.50 -13.75
CA VAL A 108 -10.65 -0.28 -14.30
C VAL A 108 -9.72 0.91 -14.14
N LEU A 109 -9.17 1.14 -12.95
CA LEU A 109 -8.26 2.26 -12.69
C LEU A 109 -7.02 2.24 -13.59
N ARG A 110 -6.45 1.05 -13.82
CA ARG A 110 -5.29 0.85 -14.71
C ARG A 110 -5.64 0.91 -16.20
N SER A 111 -6.92 0.84 -16.55
CA SER A 111 -7.42 0.89 -17.93
C SER A 111 -7.83 2.30 -18.36
N VAL A 112 -8.08 3.20 -17.42
CA VAL A 112 -8.49 4.60 -17.72
C VAL A 112 -7.43 5.27 -18.61
N GLY A 113 -7.86 5.85 -19.72
CA GLY A 113 -6.99 6.50 -20.71
C GLY A 113 -6.18 5.54 -21.58
N LYS A 114 -6.38 4.23 -21.51
CA LYS A 114 -5.77 3.24 -22.40
C LYS A 114 -6.70 2.91 -23.56
N LYS A 115 -6.10 2.46 -24.69
CA LYS A 115 -6.86 2.05 -25.89
C LYS A 115 -7.62 0.72 -25.71
N GLN A 116 -7.28 -0.06 -24.69
CA GLN A 116 -7.87 -1.36 -24.38
C GLN A 116 -7.90 -1.59 -22.87
N THR A 117 -8.68 -2.58 -22.41
CA THR A 117 -8.65 -3.02 -21.02
C THR A 117 -7.25 -3.51 -20.68
N ASN A 118 -6.68 -2.97 -19.61
CA ASN A 118 -5.35 -3.30 -19.13
C ASN A 118 -5.46 -4.33 -18.00
N TRP A 119 -5.44 -5.61 -18.35
CA TRP A 119 -5.57 -6.71 -17.41
C TRP A 119 -4.27 -6.89 -16.59
N THR A 120 -4.06 -5.99 -15.63
CA THR A 120 -2.97 -6.10 -14.67
C THR A 120 -3.53 -6.24 -13.26
N PHE A 121 -2.85 -7.03 -12.42
CA PHE A 121 -3.28 -7.32 -11.04
C PHE A 121 -2.17 -6.97 -10.04
N GLU A 122 -1.28 -6.09 -10.43
CA GLU A 122 -0.10 -5.69 -9.66
C GLU A 122 -0.36 -4.48 -8.75
N ASP A 123 -1.51 -3.81 -8.91
CA ASP A 123 -1.92 -2.67 -8.08
C ASP A 123 -2.41 -3.11 -6.69
N THR A 124 -2.41 -2.17 -5.75
CA THR A 124 -2.76 -2.42 -4.34
C THR A 124 -4.15 -3.05 -4.17
N LEU A 125 -5.17 -2.57 -4.93
CA LEU A 125 -6.55 -3.07 -4.78
C LEU A 125 -6.68 -4.50 -5.29
N SER A 126 -6.09 -4.79 -6.45
CA SER A 126 -6.07 -6.15 -7.02
C SER A 126 -5.33 -7.13 -6.11
N GLN A 127 -4.17 -6.74 -5.57
CA GLN A 127 -3.39 -7.57 -4.65
C GLN A 127 -4.18 -7.90 -3.37
N ILE A 128 -4.86 -6.91 -2.79
CA ILE A 128 -5.73 -7.12 -1.64
C ILE A 128 -6.91 -8.01 -2.03
N GLY A 129 -7.58 -7.73 -3.15
CA GLY A 129 -8.73 -8.48 -3.63
C GLY A 129 -8.42 -9.97 -3.79
N LEU A 130 -7.33 -10.30 -4.47
CA LEU A 130 -6.89 -11.69 -4.69
C LEU A 130 -6.62 -12.45 -3.39
N GLY A 131 -6.06 -11.78 -2.37
CA GLY A 131 -5.79 -12.37 -1.06
C GLY A 131 -6.97 -12.34 -0.08
N TYR A 132 -8.01 -11.51 -0.33
CA TYR A 132 -9.01 -11.16 0.69
C TYR A 132 -9.86 -12.34 1.18
N VAL A 133 -10.26 -13.23 0.28
CA VAL A 133 -11.09 -14.40 0.65
C VAL A 133 -10.32 -15.34 1.58
N PHE A 134 -9.06 -15.60 1.29
CA PHE A 134 -8.18 -16.42 2.13
C PHE A 134 -7.97 -15.77 3.51
N LEU A 135 -7.73 -14.46 3.54
CA LEU A 135 -7.63 -13.70 4.78
C LEU A 135 -8.91 -13.79 5.62
N PHE A 136 -10.08 -13.64 4.97
CA PHE A 136 -11.38 -13.74 5.63
C PHE A 136 -11.61 -15.11 6.26
N LEU A 137 -11.29 -16.20 5.53
CA LEU A 137 -11.38 -17.56 6.04
C LEU A 137 -10.47 -17.80 7.25
N LEU A 138 -9.22 -17.29 7.20
CA LEU A 138 -8.28 -17.31 8.33
C LEU A 138 -8.80 -16.51 9.54
N GLY A 139 -9.68 -15.53 9.32
CA GLY A 139 -10.35 -14.81 10.40
C GLY A 139 -11.22 -15.71 11.30
N PHE A 140 -11.79 -16.80 10.76
CA PHE A 140 -12.55 -17.82 11.50
C PHE A 140 -11.68 -18.98 12.00
N ALA A 141 -10.48 -19.13 11.47
CA ALA A 141 -9.59 -20.22 11.86
C ALA A 141 -9.03 -20.03 13.28
N LYS A 142 -8.63 -21.14 13.90
CA LYS A 142 -7.89 -21.10 15.17
C LYS A 142 -6.62 -20.25 15.00
N PRO A 143 -6.19 -19.50 16.03
CA PRO A 143 -5.03 -18.60 15.92
C PRO A 143 -3.78 -19.27 15.36
N VAL A 144 -3.51 -20.54 15.71
CA VAL A 144 -2.34 -21.29 15.22
C VAL A 144 -2.27 -21.33 13.67
N TRP A 145 -3.41 -21.47 13.00
CA TRP A 145 -3.45 -21.54 11.54
C TRP A 145 -3.05 -20.24 10.84
N ARG A 146 -3.20 -19.09 11.53
CA ARG A 146 -2.71 -17.80 11.02
C ARG A 146 -1.19 -17.75 11.00
N TYR A 147 -0.54 -18.26 12.06
CA TYR A 147 0.92 -18.35 12.12
C TYR A 147 1.45 -19.40 11.14
N VAL A 148 0.80 -20.57 11.05
CA VAL A 148 1.18 -21.61 10.08
C VAL A 148 1.07 -21.08 8.64
N ALA A 149 -0.05 -20.43 8.29
CA ALA A 149 -0.24 -19.85 6.96
C ALA A 149 0.81 -18.75 6.68
N PHE A 150 1.10 -17.89 7.65
CA PHE A 150 2.12 -16.85 7.53
C PHE A 150 3.49 -17.45 7.21
N VAL A 151 3.95 -18.40 8.01
CA VAL A 151 5.25 -19.05 7.80
C VAL A 151 5.27 -19.85 6.48
N ALA A 152 4.20 -20.60 6.19
CA ALA A 152 4.10 -21.39 4.96
C ALA A 152 4.17 -20.50 3.70
N ILE A 153 3.52 -19.32 3.72
CA ILE A 153 3.61 -18.36 2.61
C ILE A 153 5.04 -17.85 2.47
N LEU A 154 5.69 -17.43 3.55
CA LEU A 154 7.04 -16.87 3.46
C LEU A 154 8.05 -17.91 2.97
N VAL A 155 8.03 -19.11 3.55
CA VAL A 155 8.95 -20.21 3.17
C VAL A 155 8.65 -20.70 1.76
N GLY A 156 7.38 -20.91 1.41
CA GLY A 156 6.98 -21.37 0.08
C GLY A 156 7.32 -20.37 -1.02
N TYR A 157 7.09 -19.07 -0.78
CA TYR A 157 7.42 -18.03 -1.75
C TYR A 157 8.93 -17.85 -1.90
N TRP A 158 9.69 -17.91 -0.79
CA TRP A 158 11.15 -17.95 -0.84
C TRP A 158 11.67 -19.15 -1.64
N ALA A 159 11.16 -20.35 -1.34
CA ALA A 159 11.58 -21.58 -2.01
C ALA A 159 11.25 -21.56 -3.52
N LEU A 160 10.12 -20.98 -3.91
CA LEU A 160 9.75 -20.80 -5.32
C LEU A 160 10.81 -20.00 -6.08
N PHE A 161 11.30 -18.91 -5.50
CA PHE A 161 12.35 -18.09 -6.12
C PHE A 161 13.71 -18.77 -6.04
N ALA A 162 14.08 -19.33 -4.90
CA ALA A 162 15.36 -20.02 -4.71
C ALA A 162 15.54 -21.24 -5.63
N ALA A 163 14.45 -21.93 -5.98
CA ALA A 163 14.46 -23.04 -6.92
C ALA A 163 14.41 -22.61 -8.40
N TRP A 164 14.10 -21.33 -8.69
CA TRP A 164 14.05 -20.82 -10.05
C TRP A 164 15.47 -20.58 -10.58
N PRO A 165 15.78 -20.87 -11.85
CA PRO A 165 17.10 -20.60 -12.40
C PRO A 165 17.47 -19.12 -12.32
N ALA A 166 18.64 -18.81 -11.76
CA ALA A 166 19.18 -17.46 -11.78
C ALA A 166 19.61 -17.07 -13.20
N PRO A 167 19.53 -15.78 -13.59
CA PRO A 167 19.97 -15.32 -14.90
C PRO A 167 21.48 -15.57 -15.07
N GLY A 168 21.87 -16.11 -16.24
CA GLY A 168 23.27 -16.29 -16.61
C GLY A 168 23.92 -14.96 -17.03
N PRO A 169 25.24 -14.97 -17.27
CA PRO A 169 25.96 -13.77 -17.68
C PRO A 169 25.50 -13.17 -19.02
N ASP A 170 24.98 -14.01 -19.92
CA ASP A 170 24.50 -13.59 -21.25
C ASP A 170 22.97 -13.40 -21.28
N PHE A 171 22.35 -13.15 -20.12
CA PHE A 171 20.91 -12.93 -20.05
C PHE A 171 20.49 -11.64 -20.75
N ASP A 172 19.55 -11.73 -21.69
CA ASP A 172 19.07 -10.58 -22.45
C ASP A 172 18.04 -9.77 -21.63
N TRP A 173 18.54 -8.81 -20.85
CA TRP A 173 17.73 -7.91 -20.03
C TRP A 173 16.76 -7.05 -20.84
N LYS A 174 17.16 -6.69 -22.05
CA LYS A 174 16.32 -5.86 -22.94
C LYS A 174 15.09 -6.64 -23.43
N ALA A 175 15.26 -7.92 -23.73
CA ALA A 175 14.16 -8.81 -24.14
C ALA A 175 13.08 -8.96 -23.08
N VAL A 176 13.43 -8.78 -21.79
CA VAL A 176 12.48 -8.85 -20.68
C VAL A 176 12.03 -7.46 -20.17
N GLY A 177 12.33 -6.40 -20.93
CA GLY A 177 11.90 -5.03 -20.64
C GLY A 177 12.63 -4.36 -19.49
N VAL A 178 13.84 -4.81 -19.14
CA VAL A 178 14.73 -4.15 -18.17
C VAL A 178 15.59 -3.14 -18.90
N SER A 179 15.61 -1.90 -18.39
CA SER A 179 16.38 -0.82 -18.97
C SER A 179 17.88 -1.04 -18.77
N GLU A 180 18.71 -0.67 -19.74
CA GLU A 180 20.18 -0.63 -19.61
C GLU A 180 20.68 0.29 -18.47
N LYS A 181 19.82 1.23 -18.04
CA LYS A 181 20.11 2.12 -16.90
C LYS A 181 19.88 1.45 -15.54
N PHE A 182 19.27 0.27 -15.52
CA PHE A 182 19.07 -0.47 -14.27
C PHE A 182 20.40 -1.08 -13.85
N ALA A 183 20.97 -0.59 -12.76
CA ALA A 183 22.30 -0.99 -12.28
C ALA A 183 22.25 -1.90 -11.03
N GLU A 184 21.06 -2.11 -10.43
CA GLU A 184 20.90 -2.85 -9.19
C GLU A 184 20.71 -4.37 -9.40
N HIS A 185 21.48 -4.99 -10.31
CA HIS A 185 21.44 -6.44 -10.49
C HIS A 185 22.09 -7.15 -9.30
N PRO A 186 21.32 -7.94 -8.52
CA PRO A 186 21.88 -8.70 -7.43
C PRO A 186 22.78 -9.83 -7.95
N THR A 187 23.86 -10.12 -7.23
CA THR A 187 24.82 -11.16 -7.59
C THR A 187 24.76 -12.36 -6.64
N GLY A 188 25.38 -13.47 -7.01
CA GLY A 188 25.39 -14.69 -6.19
C GLY A 188 23.98 -15.26 -6.00
N PHE A 189 23.69 -15.77 -4.80
CA PHE A 189 22.38 -16.35 -4.50
C PHE A 189 21.22 -15.35 -4.65
N ALA A 190 21.48 -14.06 -4.38
CA ALA A 190 20.44 -13.02 -4.52
C ALA A 190 19.98 -12.80 -5.98
N ALA A 191 20.72 -13.29 -6.99
CA ALA A 191 20.33 -13.21 -8.40
C ALA A 191 19.01 -13.94 -8.73
N HIS A 192 18.59 -14.92 -7.92
CA HIS A 192 17.29 -15.55 -8.03
C HIS A 192 16.09 -14.57 -7.89
N TRP A 193 16.33 -13.41 -7.27
CA TRP A 193 15.34 -12.32 -7.05
C TRP A 193 15.58 -11.13 -7.97
N ASP A 194 16.30 -11.30 -9.09
CA ASP A 194 16.55 -10.20 -10.01
C ASP A 194 15.30 -9.87 -10.82
N LYS A 195 15.29 -8.67 -11.35
CA LYS A 195 14.16 -8.03 -12.03
C LYS A 195 13.83 -8.74 -13.33
N ASN A 196 12.55 -9.09 -13.50
CA ASN A 196 12.02 -9.73 -14.72
C ASN A 196 12.76 -11.00 -15.18
N SER A 197 13.51 -11.68 -14.29
CA SER A 197 14.16 -12.97 -14.54
C SER A 197 13.68 -14.08 -13.61
N ASN A 198 12.71 -13.80 -12.76
CA ASN A 198 12.23 -14.61 -11.65
C ASN A 198 10.89 -15.31 -11.96
N PRO A 199 10.40 -16.25 -11.10
CA PRO A 199 9.17 -16.99 -11.35
C PRO A 199 7.91 -16.12 -11.39
N ALA A 200 7.90 -14.98 -10.68
CA ALA A 200 6.76 -14.06 -10.71
C ALA A 200 6.63 -13.42 -12.11
N TYR A 201 7.73 -13.04 -12.73
CA TYR A 201 7.75 -12.56 -14.11
C TYR A 201 7.33 -13.65 -15.11
N ALA A 202 7.81 -14.90 -14.94
CA ALA A 202 7.40 -16.01 -15.80
C ALA A 202 5.89 -16.24 -15.75
N PHE A 203 5.28 -16.13 -14.56
CA PHE A 203 3.82 -16.18 -14.40
C PHE A 203 3.13 -15.02 -15.14
N GLU A 204 3.68 -13.79 -15.06
CA GLU A 204 3.15 -12.65 -15.80
C GLU A 204 3.14 -12.89 -17.31
N GLN A 205 4.22 -13.46 -17.87
CA GLN A 205 4.30 -13.78 -19.29
C GLN A 205 3.30 -14.88 -19.71
N TRP A 206 3.05 -15.85 -18.81
CA TRP A 206 1.99 -16.83 -19.01
C TRP A 206 0.61 -16.19 -19.00
N LEU A 207 0.32 -15.33 -18.02
CA LEU A 207 -0.97 -14.63 -17.89
C LEU A 207 -1.25 -13.69 -19.06
N TYR A 208 -0.22 -13.01 -19.57
CA TYR A 208 -0.31 -12.11 -20.72
C TYR A 208 -0.88 -12.77 -21.98
N ARG A 209 -0.66 -14.07 -22.15
CA ARG A 209 -1.20 -14.82 -23.31
C ARG A 209 -2.72 -14.88 -23.33
N TYR A 210 -3.37 -14.81 -22.17
CA TYR A 210 -4.82 -14.93 -21.99
C TYR A 210 -5.49 -13.59 -21.68
N LEU A 211 -4.81 -12.73 -20.98
CA LEU A 211 -5.32 -11.46 -20.50
C LEU A 211 -4.41 -10.31 -20.98
N PRO A 212 -4.71 -9.75 -22.16
CA PRO A 212 -3.85 -8.75 -22.78
C PRO A 212 -3.83 -7.45 -21.97
N ARG A 213 -2.70 -6.77 -22.00
CA ARG A 213 -2.47 -5.47 -21.38
C ARG A 213 -1.68 -4.56 -22.31
N ALA A 214 -1.65 -3.26 -21.98
CA ALA A 214 -1.02 -2.26 -22.83
C ALA A 214 0.49 -2.49 -23.04
N ASN A 215 1.19 -2.97 -22.01
CA ASN A 215 2.62 -3.25 -22.04
C ASN A 215 2.87 -4.72 -21.71
N GLN A 216 3.63 -5.41 -22.54
CA GLN A 216 4.00 -6.82 -22.33
C GLN A 216 4.83 -7.00 -21.06
N HIS A 217 5.74 -6.06 -20.77
CA HIS A 217 6.63 -6.14 -19.62
C HIS A 217 6.31 -5.01 -18.63
N ASN A 218 6.36 -5.31 -17.34
CA ASN A 218 6.33 -4.28 -16.32
C ASN A 218 7.77 -3.77 -16.10
N SER A 219 8.02 -2.52 -16.49
CA SER A 219 9.33 -1.88 -16.33
C SER A 219 9.71 -1.68 -14.85
N GLY A 220 8.73 -1.68 -13.94
CA GLY A 220 8.95 -1.66 -12.50
C GLY A 220 9.30 -3.03 -11.91
N GLY A 221 9.00 -4.14 -12.61
CA GLY A 221 9.18 -5.51 -12.10
C GLY A 221 8.07 -5.99 -11.16
N TYR A 222 6.93 -5.29 -11.11
CA TYR A 222 5.77 -5.73 -10.32
C TYR A 222 5.09 -6.94 -10.98
N ALA A 223 4.48 -7.81 -10.17
CA ALA A 223 3.87 -9.04 -10.65
C ALA A 223 2.59 -9.41 -9.90
N THR A 224 1.69 -10.14 -10.57
CA THR A 224 0.44 -10.63 -9.99
C THR A 224 0.69 -11.55 -8.79
N LEU A 225 1.69 -12.45 -8.84
CA LEU A 225 2.00 -13.38 -7.76
C LEU A 225 2.33 -12.70 -6.42
N ASN A 226 2.63 -11.40 -6.41
CA ASN A 226 2.84 -10.63 -5.19
C ASN A 226 1.64 -10.69 -4.23
N PHE A 227 0.42 -11.04 -4.71
CA PHE A 227 -0.74 -11.20 -3.83
C PHE A 227 -0.53 -12.28 -2.76
N ILE A 228 0.31 -13.29 -3.03
CA ILE A 228 0.61 -14.37 -2.09
C ILE A 228 1.35 -13.81 -0.86
N PRO A 229 2.53 -13.18 -0.99
CA PRO A 229 3.20 -12.57 0.17
C PRO A 229 2.49 -11.29 0.67
N THR A 230 1.69 -10.58 -0.14
CA THR A 230 0.79 -9.52 0.35
C THR A 230 -0.25 -10.09 1.32
N LEU A 231 -0.76 -11.31 1.07
CA LEU A 231 -1.63 -12.02 2.04
C LEU A 231 -0.90 -12.23 3.38
N ALA A 232 0.40 -12.55 3.37
CA ALA A 232 1.16 -12.65 4.63
C ALA A 232 1.19 -11.30 5.38
N THR A 233 1.37 -10.18 4.68
CA THR A 233 1.26 -8.83 5.28
C THR A 233 -0.15 -8.59 5.85
N MET A 234 -1.20 -9.01 5.16
CA MET A 234 -2.57 -8.92 5.66
C MET A 234 -2.80 -9.84 6.89
N ILE A 235 -2.16 -11.02 6.95
CA ILE A 235 -2.23 -11.92 8.10
C ILE A 235 -1.58 -11.27 9.34
N LEU A 236 -0.46 -10.56 9.20
CA LEU A 236 0.12 -9.76 10.29
C LEU A 236 -0.90 -8.74 10.81
N GLY A 237 -1.61 -8.07 9.92
CA GLY A 237 -2.70 -7.18 10.28
C GLY A 237 -3.86 -7.90 11.00
N LEU A 238 -4.25 -9.09 10.55
CA LEU A 238 -5.28 -9.91 11.19
C LEU A 238 -4.88 -10.30 12.63
N ILE A 239 -3.62 -10.62 12.86
CA ILE A 239 -3.06 -10.89 14.20
C ILE A 239 -3.15 -9.63 15.06
N ALA A 240 -2.67 -8.50 14.57
CA ALA A 240 -2.72 -7.21 15.28
C ALA A 240 -4.16 -6.80 15.62
N GLY A 241 -5.09 -6.92 14.66
CA GLY A 241 -6.50 -6.61 14.86
C GLY A 241 -7.19 -7.53 15.88
N THR A 242 -6.77 -8.79 15.94
CA THR A 242 -7.26 -9.74 16.95
C THR A 242 -6.79 -9.33 18.35
N TRP A 243 -5.52 -8.90 18.49
CA TRP A 243 -4.98 -8.40 19.77
C TRP A 243 -5.67 -7.09 20.20
N LEU A 244 -5.88 -6.16 19.28
CA LEU A 244 -6.65 -4.94 19.57
C LEU A 244 -8.06 -5.24 20.08
N ARG A 245 -8.70 -6.26 19.54
CA ARG A 245 -10.06 -6.64 19.91
C ARG A 245 -10.11 -7.44 21.22
N SER A 246 -9.06 -8.12 21.63
CA SER A 246 -9.02 -8.92 22.88
C SER A 246 -9.03 -8.07 24.16
N GLY A 247 -8.87 -6.73 24.03
CA GLY A 247 -9.13 -5.78 25.10
C GLY A 247 -8.07 -5.66 26.19
N PRO A 248 -6.76 -5.94 25.97
CA PRO A 248 -5.75 -5.64 26.97
C PRO A 248 -5.60 -4.14 27.17
N LYS A 249 -4.89 -3.75 28.26
CA LYS A 249 -4.59 -2.33 28.48
C LYS A 249 -3.85 -1.74 27.28
N VAL A 250 -4.24 -0.53 26.84
CA VAL A 250 -3.73 0.10 25.62
C VAL A 250 -2.19 0.17 25.60
N TRP A 251 -1.55 0.52 26.72
CA TRP A 251 -0.09 0.57 26.82
C TRP A 251 0.57 -0.82 26.69
N SER A 252 -0.09 -1.89 27.13
CA SER A 252 0.42 -3.25 26.90
C SER A 252 0.36 -3.62 25.42
N LEU A 253 -0.67 -3.16 24.69
CA LEU A 253 -0.74 -3.32 23.23
C LEU A 253 0.36 -2.53 22.54
N VAL A 254 0.59 -1.28 22.93
CA VAL A 254 1.68 -0.43 22.40
C VAL A 254 3.02 -1.14 22.59
N GLY A 255 3.34 -1.59 23.80
CA GLY A 255 4.57 -2.30 24.09
C GLY A 255 4.73 -3.61 23.29
N GLY A 256 3.64 -4.39 23.17
CA GLY A 256 3.62 -5.62 22.37
C GLY A 256 3.85 -5.35 20.87
N PHE A 257 3.23 -4.32 20.32
CA PHE A 257 3.41 -3.94 18.91
C PHE A 257 4.81 -3.38 18.64
N VAL A 258 5.40 -2.63 19.57
CA VAL A 258 6.80 -2.16 19.46
C VAL A 258 7.76 -3.35 19.46
N LEU A 259 7.55 -4.32 20.37
CA LEU A 259 8.40 -5.51 20.44
C LEU A 259 8.32 -6.34 19.16
N VAL A 260 7.09 -6.67 18.71
CA VAL A 260 6.89 -7.44 17.48
C VAL A 260 7.42 -6.69 16.27
N GLY A 261 7.15 -5.39 16.19
CA GLY A 261 7.67 -4.53 15.13
C GLY A 261 9.18 -4.56 15.06
N GLY A 262 9.87 -4.42 16.20
CA GLY A 262 11.32 -4.50 16.28
C GLY A 262 11.90 -5.85 15.86
N VAL A 263 11.28 -6.95 16.31
CA VAL A 263 11.68 -8.32 15.92
C VAL A 263 11.52 -8.55 14.43
N LEU A 264 10.40 -8.14 13.85
CA LEU A 264 10.13 -8.29 12.42
C LEU A 264 11.09 -7.44 11.57
N LEU A 265 11.38 -6.19 11.99
CA LEU A 265 12.39 -5.35 11.33
C LEU A 265 13.77 -6.01 11.35
N ALA A 266 14.20 -6.48 12.52
CA ALA A 266 15.49 -7.15 12.67
C ALA A 266 15.59 -8.42 11.82
N ALA A 267 14.51 -9.23 11.78
CA ALA A 267 14.43 -10.43 10.95
C ALA A 267 14.47 -10.11 9.45
N GLY A 268 13.67 -9.15 8.99
CA GLY A 268 13.65 -8.75 7.58
C GLY A 268 15.00 -8.16 7.11
N TYR A 269 15.57 -7.27 7.92
CA TYR A 269 16.91 -6.71 7.67
C TYR A 269 17.99 -7.80 7.72
N GLY A 270 17.92 -8.70 8.69
CA GLY A 270 18.88 -9.80 8.84
C GLY A 270 18.90 -10.74 7.64
N LEU A 271 17.72 -11.13 7.10
CA LEU A 271 17.63 -11.97 5.91
C LEU A 271 18.25 -11.30 4.68
N ASP A 272 18.06 -9.98 4.54
CA ASP A 272 18.63 -9.20 3.45
C ASP A 272 20.16 -9.05 3.62
N TYR A 273 20.61 -8.70 4.83
CA TYR A 273 22.02 -8.52 5.15
C TYR A 273 22.84 -9.81 4.99
N LEU A 274 22.28 -10.95 5.41
CA LEU A 274 22.92 -12.27 5.28
C LEU A 274 22.84 -12.84 3.86
N GLY A 275 22.24 -12.15 2.91
CA GLY A 275 22.10 -12.59 1.53
C GLY A 275 21.15 -13.77 1.32
N VAL A 276 20.33 -14.12 2.32
CA VAL A 276 19.34 -15.22 2.25
C VAL A 276 18.16 -14.85 1.39
N CYS A 277 17.70 -13.59 1.49
CA CYS A 277 16.57 -13.07 0.73
C CYS A 277 16.66 -11.54 0.68
N PRO A 278 16.89 -10.93 -0.49
CA PRO A 278 16.96 -9.47 -0.60
C PRO A 278 15.61 -8.82 -0.28
N SER A 279 15.63 -7.65 0.35
CA SER A 279 14.41 -6.91 0.67
C SER A 279 13.96 -6.08 -0.54
N VAL A 280 13.04 -6.64 -1.32
CA VAL A 280 12.54 -6.06 -2.57
C VAL A 280 11.02 -5.93 -2.52
N LYS A 281 10.53 -4.69 -2.50
CA LYS A 281 9.10 -4.38 -2.52
C LYS A 281 8.42 -4.86 -3.80
N ARG A 282 9.06 -4.66 -4.94
CA ARG A 282 8.44 -4.83 -6.27
C ARG A 282 8.02 -6.25 -6.58
N ILE A 283 8.71 -7.23 -5.99
CA ILE A 283 8.35 -8.66 -6.03
C ILE A 283 7.91 -9.20 -4.67
N TRP A 284 7.69 -8.30 -3.70
CA TRP A 284 7.16 -8.57 -2.37
C TRP A 284 7.84 -9.73 -1.65
N THR A 285 9.18 -9.67 -1.56
CA THR A 285 9.99 -10.75 -0.97
C THR A 285 9.62 -11.03 0.49
N PRO A 286 9.87 -12.25 1.00
CA PRO A 286 9.67 -12.57 2.42
C PRO A 286 10.38 -11.62 3.39
N SER A 287 11.62 -11.22 3.10
CA SER A 287 12.35 -10.20 3.87
C SER A 287 11.62 -8.84 3.85
N TRP A 288 11.04 -8.44 2.71
CA TRP A 288 10.21 -7.25 2.60
C TRP A 288 8.93 -7.36 3.43
N VAL A 289 8.25 -8.52 3.44
CA VAL A 289 7.07 -8.75 4.29
C VAL A 289 7.41 -8.54 5.76
N LEU A 290 8.53 -9.10 6.23
CA LEU A 290 8.97 -8.95 7.61
C LEU A 290 9.35 -7.51 7.92
N PHE A 291 10.17 -6.90 7.08
CA PHE A 291 10.66 -5.53 7.25
C PHE A 291 9.51 -4.51 7.23
N SER A 292 8.69 -4.52 6.19
CA SER A 292 7.56 -3.60 6.08
C SER A 292 6.46 -3.90 7.11
N GLY A 293 6.22 -5.17 7.43
CA GLY A 293 5.34 -5.59 8.52
C GLY A 293 5.78 -5.05 9.87
N GLY A 294 7.09 -5.04 10.13
CA GLY A 294 7.67 -4.43 11.31
C GLY A 294 7.34 -2.94 11.42
N TRP A 295 7.53 -2.19 10.33
CA TRP A 295 7.12 -0.77 10.27
C TRP A 295 5.61 -0.60 10.45
N CYS A 296 4.77 -1.49 9.90
CA CYS A 296 3.32 -1.43 10.09
C CYS A 296 2.93 -1.56 11.56
N PHE A 297 3.57 -2.46 12.32
CA PHE A 297 3.35 -2.60 13.76
C PHE A 297 3.82 -1.37 14.53
N LEU A 298 4.99 -0.80 14.22
CA LEU A 298 5.50 0.41 14.87
C LEU A 298 4.61 1.62 14.60
N LEU A 299 4.14 1.79 13.35
CA LEU A 299 3.20 2.86 13.02
C LEU A 299 1.86 2.67 13.74
N LEU A 300 1.33 1.44 13.81
CA LEU A 300 0.12 1.17 14.58
C LEU A 300 0.32 1.48 16.06
N ALA A 301 1.48 1.12 16.65
CA ALA A 301 1.83 1.44 18.03
C ALA A 301 1.89 2.96 18.25
N LEU A 302 2.53 3.70 17.32
CA LEU A 302 2.62 5.15 17.38
C LEU A 302 1.24 5.82 17.37
N PHE A 303 0.37 5.45 16.43
CA PHE A 303 -0.98 6.01 16.37
C PHE A 303 -1.80 5.60 17.59
N LEU A 304 -1.69 4.36 18.07
CA LEU A 304 -2.39 3.89 19.26
C LEU A 304 -1.94 4.68 20.52
N ALA A 305 -0.63 4.89 20.67
CA ALA A 305 -0.08 5.68 21.78
C ALA A 305 -0.58 7.14 21.75
N THR A 306 -0.50 7.78 20.58
CA THR A 306 -0.76 9.23 20.48
C THR A 306 -2.24 9.60 20.40
N THR A 307 -3.11 8.69 19.91
CA THR A 307 -4.56 8.98 19.81
C THR A 307 -5.36 8.40 20.97
N ASP A 308 -5.17 7.10 21.24
CA ASP A 308 -6.05 6.35 22.17
C ASP A 308 -5.44 6.25 23.57
N ALA A 309 -4.11 6.01 23.72
CA ALA A 309 -3.48 5.87 25.04
C ALA A 309 -3.31 7.21 25.76
N ILE A 310 -2.89 8.28 25.07
CA ILE A 310 -2.77 9.64 25.64
C ILE A 310 -4.13 10.34 25.64
N ASN A 311 -5.16 9.72 25.01
CA ASN A 311 -6.52 10.28 24.89
C ASN A 311 -6.56 11.70 24.27
N ARG A 312 -5.76 11.94 23.23
CA ARG A 312 -5.72 13.20 22.48
C ARG A 312 -6.03 12.97 20.99
N PRO A 313 -7.25 12.54 20.64
CA PRO A 313 -7.59 12.24 19.25
C PRO A 313 -7.73 13.48 18.35
N GLY A 314 -7.70 14.69 18.92
CA GLY A 314 -7.94 15.95 18.20
C GLY A 314 -6.92 16.22 17.10
N TRP A 315 -5.62 15.99 17.37
CA TRP A 315 -4.54 16.23 16.41
C TRP A 315 -4.69 15.38 15.14
N SER A 316 -5.23 14.16 15.27
CA SER A 316 -5.39 13.23 14.15
C SER A 316 -6.68 13.48 13.34
N TYR A 317 -7.46 14.53 13.68
CA TYR A 317 -8.71 14.83 12.98
C TYR A 317 -8.55 14.96 11.46
N PRO A 318 -7.55 15.70 10.92
CA PRO A 318 -7.37 15.78 9.47
C PRO A 318 -7.12 14.44 8.82
N LEU A 319 -6.34 13.57 9.48
CA LEU A 319 -6.07 12.21 8.99
C LEU A 319 -7.31 11.32 9.06
N ARG A 320 -8.10 11.39 10.14
CA ARG A 320 -9.35 10.62 10.28
C ARG A 320 -10.40 11.00 9.23
N VAL A 321 -10.42 12.25 8.81
CA VAL A 321 -11.26 12.71 7.69
C VAL A 321 -10.90 11.94 6.41
N ILE A 322 -9.62 11.87 6.07
CA ILE A 322 -9.12 11.10 4.90
C ILE A 322 -9.41 9.61 5.09
N GLY A 323 -9.04 9.05 6.25
CA GLY A 323 -9.20 7.61 6.54
C GLY A 323 -10.63 7.09 6.53
N ALA A 324 -11.61 7.97 6.76
CA ALA A 324 -13.04 7.62 6.71
C ALA A 324 -13.53 7.29 5.29
N ASN A 325 -12.92 7.89 4.26
CA ASN A 325 -13.22 7.69 2.84
C ASN A 325 -11.96 7.29 2.04
N SER A 326 -11.18 6.37 2.57
CA SER A 326 -9.88 5.96 1.99
C SER A 326 -9.95 5.49 0.53
N ILE A 327 -11.06 4.88 0.11
CA ILE A 327 -11.26 4.47 -1.30
C ILE A 327 -11.42 5.70 -2.21
N VAL A 328 -12.18 6.70 -1.76
CA VAL A 328 -12.32 7.95 -2.53
C VAL A 328 -10.97 8.66 -2.61
N ALA A 329 -10.23 8.72 -1.47
CA ALA A 329 -8.89 9.29 -1.44
C ALA A 329 -7.93 8.55 -2.41
N TYR A 330 -8.00 7.22 -2.46
CA TYR A 330 -7.26 6.39 -3.41
C TYR A 330 -7.60 6.75 -4.87
N CYS A 331 -8.90 6.79 -5.20
CA CYS A 331 -9.34 7.14 -6.55
C CYS A 331 -8.92 8.55 -6.97
N LEU A 332 -8.98 9.53 -6.06
CA LEU A 332 -8.53 10.90 -6.34
C LEU A 332 -7.02 10.96 -6.63
N ALA A 333 -6.22 10.14 -5.95
CA ALA A 333 -4.77 10.12 -6.12
C ALA A 333 -4.33 9.36 -7.39
N GLU A 334 -4.93 8.18 -7.66
CA GLU A 334 -4.52 7.28 -8.75
C GLU A 334 -4.98 7.73 -10.14
N ILE A 335 -6.01 8.57 -10.25
CA ILE A 335 -6.60 8.84 -11.54
C ILE A 335 -6.45 10.32 -11.92
N PRO A 336 -5.41 10.65 -12.72
CA PRO A 336 -5.33 11.99 -13.31
C PRO A 336 -6.61 12.39 -14.05
N HIS A 337 -7.29 11.44 -14.72
CA HIS A 337 -8.53 11.70 -15.48
C HIS A 337 -9.81 11.62 -14.66
N VAL A 338 -9.86 10.88 -13.54
CA VAL A 338 -11.00 10.96 -12.60
C VAL A 338 -10.95 12.26 -11.81
N ARG A 339 -9.76 12.79 -11.60
CA ARG A 339 -9.60 14.17 -11.17
C ARG A 339 -10.40 15.12 -12.09
N ASP A 340 -10.24 14.99 -13.41
CA ASP A 340 -10.94 15.79 -14.41
C ASP A 340 -12.43 15.44 -14.49
N LEU A 341 -12.82 14.19 -14.24
CA LEU A 341 -14.21 13.72 -14.30
C LEU A 341 -15.01 14.04 -13.03
N ILE A 342 -14.43 13.86 -11.83
CA ILE A 342 -15.11 14.07 -10.54
C ILE A 342 -15.17 15.57 -10.19
N VAL A 343 -14.14 16.33 -10.53
CA VAL A 343 -14.05 17.77 -10.22
C VAL A 343 -14.43 18.64 -11.42
N GLY A 344 -14.61 18.03 -12.61
CA GLY A 344 -15.02 18.72 -13.83
C GLY A 344 -14.03 19.74 -14.37
N THR A 345 -12.93 19.98 -13.65
CA THR A 345 -11.89 20.94 -13.99
C THR A 345 -10.57 20.52 -13.36
N ASP A 346 -9.44 20.76 -14.02
CA ASP A 346 -8.13 20.81 -13.38
C ASP A 346 -8.12 21.99 -12.37
N PRO A 347 -8.19 21.78 -11.03
CA PRO A 347 -8.26 22.89 -10.10
C PRO A 347 -7.10 23.88 -10.27
N PRO A 348 -5.82 23.47 -10.43
CA PRO A 348 -4.75 24.40 -10.78
C PRO A 348 -5.01 25.14 -12.10
N GLY A 349 -5.55 24.49 -13.12
CA GLY A 349 -5.94 25.13 -14.38
C GLY A 349 -7.04 26.16 -14.21
N PHE A 350 -8.10 25.83 -13.43
CA PHE A 350 -9.14 26.79 -13.08
C PHE A 350 -8.56 28.04 -12.40
N PHE A 351 -7.69 27.87 -11.40
CA PHE A 351 -7.07 29.00 -10.72
C PHE A 351 -6.20 29.85 -11.66
N ARG A 352 -5.42 29.23 -12.56
CA ARG A 352 -4.64 29.96 -13.56
C ARG A 352 -5.54 30.74 -14.53
N THR A 353 -6.67 30.17 -14.94
CA THR A 353 -7.60 30.84 -15.86
C THR A 353 -8.28 32.04 -15.23
N HIS A 354 -8.67 31.96 -13.95
CA HIS A 354 -9.46 33.01 -13.28
C HIS A 354 -8.62 34.03 -12.51
N PHE A 355 -7.42 33.64 -12.03
CA PHE A 355 -6.56 34.50 -11.20
C PHE A 355 -5.20 34.84 -11.89
N GLY A 356 -5.01 34.37 -13.11
CA GLY A 356 -3.81 34.62 -13.92
C GLY A 356 -2.77 33.49 -13.86
N PRO A 357 -1.91 33.38 -14.88
CA PRO A 357 -0.96 32.28 -15.04
C PRO A 357 0.09 32.22 -13.91
N SER A 358 0.35 33.31 -13.22
CA SER A 358 1.36 33.44 -12.16
C SER A 358 0.78 33.20 -10.74
N VAL A 359 -0.49 32.84 -10.59
CA VAL A 359 -1.16 32.67 -9.29
C VAL A 359 -0.43 31.74 -8.31
N PHE A 360 0.32 30.75 -8.82
CA PHE A 360 1.09 29.84 -7.99
C PHE A 360 2.57 30.21 -7.83
N GLN A 361 2.99 31.37 -8.34
CA GLN A 361 4.37 31.86 -8.28
C GLN A 361 4.62 32.80 -7.06
N LEU A 362 3.74 32.80 -6.07
CA LEU A 362 3.82 33.65 -4.87
C LEU A 362 5.14 33.47 -4.10
N LEU A 363 5.75 32.29 -4.15
CA LEU A 363 7.03 31.98 -3.49
C LEU A 363 8.21 31.94 -4.47
N GLY A 364 7.98 32.34 -5.74
CA GLY A 364 8.92 32.20 -6.84
C GLY A 364 8.50 31.14 -7.84
N LYS A 365 8.99 31.26 -9.08
CA LYS A 365 8.65 30.39 -10.20
C LYS A 365 9.08 28.93 -9.94
N GLU A 366 10.16 28.75 -9.21
CA GLU A 366 10.73 27.44 -8.85
C GLU A 366 9.78 26.64 -7.93
N TYR A 367 8.99 27.31 -7.10
CA TYR A 367 8.03 26.71 -6.18
C TYR A 367 6.64 26.46 -6.78
N GLU A 368 6.39 26.91 -8.02
CA GLU A 368 5.08 26.79 -8.66
C GLU A 368 4.51 25.34 -8.62
N PRO A 369 5.29 24.27 -8.91
CA PRO A 369 4.76 22.89 -8.82
C PRO A 369 4.31 22.50 -7.42
N PHE A 370 5.07 22.90 -6.40
CA PHE A 370 4.75 22.65 -5.00
C PHE A 370 3.49 23.42 -4.55
N VAL A 371 3.43 24.72 -4.84
CA VAL A 371 2.29 25.59 -4.46
C VAL A 371 0.99 25.08 -5.13
N SER A 372 1.04 24.75 -6.43
CA SER A 372 -0.11 24.18 -7.13
C SER A 372 -0.54 22.82 -6.54
N GLY A 373 0.43 22.00 -6.16
CA GLY A 373 0.18 20.75 -5.47
C GLY A 373 -0.49 20.93 -4.11
N VAL A 374 -0.06 21.91 -3.31
CA VAL A 374 -0.68 22.26 -2.02
C VAL A 374 -2.14 22.65 -2.19
N VAL A 375 -2.45 23.49 -3.20
CA VAL A 375 -3.82 23.87 -3.52
C VAL A 375 -4.67 22.66 -3.90
N LEU A 376 -4.16 21.79 -4.78
CA LEU A 376 -4.86 20.58 -5.19
C LEU A 376 -5.12 19.62 -4.00
N LEU A 377 -4.11 19.38 -3.20
CA LEU A 377 -4.22 18.55 -1.99
C LEU A 377 -5.26 19.13 -1.01
N THR A 378 -5.28 20.45 -0.85
CA THR A 378 -6.27 21.13 -0.02
C THR A 378 -7.69 20.96 -0.56
N VAL A 379 -7.90 21.10 -1.87
CA VAL A 379 -9.20 20.86 -2.51
C VAL A 379 -9.66 19.41 -2.27
N TRP A 380 -8.79 18.43 -2.46
CA TRP A 380 -9.12 17.03 -2.20
C TRP A 380 -9.47 16.79 -0.74
N TRP A 381 -8.71 17.40 0.18
CA TRP A 381 -9.00 17.30 1.60
C TRP A 381 -10.35 17.94 1.95
N LEU A 382 -10.70 19.08 1.36
CA LEU A 382 -12.00 19.75 1.54
C LEU A 382 -13.18 18.90 1.03
N ILE A 383 -13.00 18.20 -0.10
CA ILE A 383 -14.00 17.25 -0.62
C ILE A 383 -14.21 16.12 0.41
N LEU A 384 -13.12 15.50 0.89
CA LEU A 384 -13.20 14.43 1.89
C LEU A 384 -13.78 14.94 3.22
N TRP A 385 -13.46 16.15 3.61
CA TRP A 385 -14.02 16.80 4.79
C TRP A 385 -15.52 17.05 4.65
N TRP A 386 -15.98 17.53 3.50
CA TRP A 386 -17.40 17.70 3.21
C TRP A 386 -18.12 16.36 3.30
N MET A 387 -17.60 15.31 2.68
CA MET A 387 -18.14 13.94 2.77
C MET A 387 -18.22 13.47 4.23
N TYR A 388 -17.16 13.72 5.01
CA TYR A 388 -17.09 13.34 6.42
C TYR A 388 -18.16 14.07 7.26
N ARG A 389 -18.32 15.35 7.05
CA ARG A 389 -19.33 16.19 7.75
C ARG A 389 -20.75 15.76 7.43
N ASN A 390 -21.03 15.43 6.19
CA ASN A 390 -22.34 14.99 5.71
C ASN A 390 -22.57 13.48 5.88
N ARG A 391 -21.65 12.76 6.55
CA ARG A 391 -21.74 11.30 6.78
C ARG A 391 -21.86 10.48 5.50
N VAL A 392 -21.30 10.97 4.40
CA VAL A 392 -21.21 10.25 3.13
C VAL A 392 -19.97 9.36 3.18
N PHE A 393 -20.14 8.05 3.28
CA PHE A 393 -19.02 7.09 3.38
C PHE A 393 -19.13 6.05 2.27
N VAL A 394 -18.17 6.06 1.36
CA VAL A 394 -18.04 5.03 0.33
C VAL A 394 -17.33 3.82 0.94
N ARG A 395 -18.02 2.69 0.96
CA ARG A 395 -17.52 1.43 1.55
C ARG A 395 -17.66 0.30 0.52
N ILE A 396 -16.60 -0.41 0.32
CA ILE A 396 -16.54 -1.65 -0.49
C ILE A 396 -16.35 -2.85 0.43
#